data_c1d71a34d3d512861bb092b98660ac57
#
_entry.id   c1d71a34d3d512861bb092b98660ac57
#
_cell.length_a   1.000
_cell.length_b   1.000
_cell.length_c   1.000
_cell.angle_alpha   90.00
_cell.angle_beta   90.00
_cell.angle_gamma   90.00
#
_symmetry.space_group_name_H-M   'P 1'
#
loop_
_entity.id
_entity.type
_entity.pdbx_description
1 polymer ?
#
loop_
_entity_poly.entity_id
_entity_poly.type
_entity_poly.pdbx_seq_one_letter_code
_entity_poly.pdbx_strand_id
1 'polypeptide(L)'
;MKVAIVHDQLREFGGAERVLVALKKIFPNGDIYTSTYDAKSLGPHKKIIASWNVKTSWFGKIPLLNQFYSPFRFLTPCIWESFDFSKYDLVISSSGSWMCKGIRTKSDRPQDEKQPLHISYIHHPPRYLYGYETAIEWQKYPLIKLYGNIVNHFLRIWDFNSSERADYFIANSEETRKRIQKFYRRDAVVIYPPVTIPNTFHVSRSAFRNSYYITVSRLARAKHVDILIKAANKEKFHLKIVGTGRDQEYLKSIAGKTVEFLGNIDDAELTKVYQNAKAFLFASVDEEFGIVLVEAMGYGVPAIAYKSGGVPEIVKDETNGFLFNKLTPESLIQKLKKYEALSKEEQTKMKLQSRKTSETFSEETFKKKILDFIHNVSPQ
;
A
#
# COMPACT_ATOMS: atom_id res chain seq x y z
N MET A 1 2.35 24.82 -15.83
CA MET A 1 1.50 23.61 -15.84
C MET A 1 0.66 23.59 -14.56
N LYS A 2 -0.66 23.61 -14.68
CA LYS A 2 -1.60 23.45 -13.56
C LYS A 2 -1.85 21.98 -13.35
N VAL A 3 -1.67 21.49 -12.11
CA VAL A 3 -1.77 20.06 -11.77
C VAL A 3 -2.89 19.83 -10.78
N ALA A 4 -3.70 18.79 -11.01
CA ALA A 4 -4.60 18.23 -10.01
C ALA A 4 -4.11 16.83 -9.62
N ILE A 5 -4.12 16.53 -8.33
CA ILE A 5 -3.86 15.20 -7.80
C ILE A 5 -5.16 14.68 -7.20
N VAL A 6 -5.66 13.58 -7.71
CA VAL A 6 -6.92 12.97 -7.26
C VAL A 6 -6.59 11.71 -6.49
N HIS A 7 -7.09 11.60 -5.26
CA HIS A 7 -6.84 10.45 -4.40
C HIS A 7 -8.16 9.85 -3.92
N ASP A 8 -8.20 8.54 -3.81
CA ASP A 8 -9.42 7.78 -3.49
C ASP A 8 -10.15 8.34 -2.27
N GLN A 9 -9.48 8.40 -1.12
CA GLN A 9 -10.03 8.89 0.15
C GLN A 9 -8.90 9.28 1.11
N LEU A 10 -9.15 10.22 2.00
CA LEU A 10 -8.22 10.66 3.04
C LEU A 10 -8.83 10.39 4.42
N ARG A 11 -8.85 9.11 4.84
CA ARG A 11 -9.42 8.63 6.10
C ARG A 11 -8.48 7.74 6.90
N GLU A 12 -7.39 7.33 6.33
CA GLU A 12 -6.32 6.57 6.96
C GLU A 12 -4.99 7.02 6.36
N PHE A 13 -3.88 6.67 6.99
CA PHE A 13 -2.57 6.95 6.47
C PHE A 13 -1.80 5.63 6.27
N GLY A 14 -1.64 5.23 5.04
CA GLY A 14 -0.98 3.99 4.64
C GLY A 14 -0.06 4.18 3.44
N GLY A 15 0.15 3.11 2.68
CA GLY A 15 1.04 3.13 1.52
C GLY A 15 0.58 4.04 0.39
N ALA A 16 -0.74 4.13 0.15
CA ALA A 16 -1.29 4.99 -0.89
C ALA A 16 -1.13 6.48 -0.55
N GLU A 17 -1.33 6.84 0.72
CA GLU A 17 -1.18 8.21 1.20
C GLU A 17 0.30 8.64 1.20
N ARG A 18 1.26 7.71 1.39
CA ARG A 18 2.70 8.00 1.21
C ARG A 18 3.02 8.38 -0.25
N VAL A 19 2.41 7.70 -1.22
CA VAL A 19 2.52 8.07 -2.64
C VAL A 19 1.91 9.44 -2.89
N LEU A 20 0.73 9.73 -2.32
CA LEU A 20 0.10 11.05 -2.42
C LEU A 20 1.01 12.16 -1.86
N VAL A 21 1.63 11.94 -0.71
CA VAL A 21 2.59 12.88 -0.10
C VAL A 21 3.77 13.13 -1.04
N ALA A 22 4.33 12.07 -1.64
CA ALA A 22 5.43 12.21 -2.57
C ALA A 22 5.02 12.95 -3.85
N LEU A 23 3.83 12.66 -4.40
CA LEU A 23 3.29 13.41 -5.55
C LEU A 23 3.08 14.89 -5.20
N LYS A 24 2.59 15.19 -3.99
CA LYS A 24 2.43 16.58 -3.53
C LYS A 24 3.75 17.29 -3.33
N LYS A 25 4.82 16.59 -2.91
CA LYS A 25 6.19 17.14 -2.87
C LYS A 25 6.72 17.45 -4.28
N ILE A 26 6.39 16.62 -5.29
CA ILE A 26 6.78 16.84 -6.70
C ILE A 26 6.01 18.04 -7.28
N PHE A 27 4.72 18.15 -6.95
CA PHE A 27 3.81 19.21 -7.43
C PHE A 27 3.26 20.04 -6.26
N PRO A 28 4.08 20.92 -5.64
CA PRO A 28 3.70 21.64 -4.41
C PRO A 28 2.49 22.54 -4.58
N ASN A 29 2.26 23.06 -5.79
CA ASN A 29 1.11 23.91 -6.13
C ASN A 29 -0.10 23.12 -6.67
N GLY A 30 -0.02 21.78 -6.74
CA GLY A 30 -1.12 20.93 -7.21
C GLY A 30 -2.30 20.92 -6.25
N ASP A 31 -3.51 21.07 -6.77
CA ASP A 31 -4.75 20.93 -6.00
C ASP A 31 -5.01 19.45 -5.68
N ILE A 32 -5.49 19.16 -4.47
CA ILE A 32 -5.85 17.81 -4.05
C ILE A 32 -7.36 17.62 -4.13
N TYR A 33 -7.80 16.55 -4.80
CA TYR A 33 -9.19 16.11 -4.87
C TYR A 33 -9.35 14.74 -4.23
N THR A 34 -10.44 14.51 -3.51
CA THR A 34 -10.72 13.23 -2.87
C THR A 34 -12.22 13.00 -2.69
N SER A 35 -12.64 11.74 -2.62
CA SER A 35 -14.05 11.43 -2.33
C SER A 35 -14.45 11.91 -0.94
N THR A 36 -13.65 11.60 0.07
CA THR A 36 -13.91 11.93 1.49
C THR A 36 -12.61 12.33 2.20
N TYR A 37 -12.72 13.22 3.18
CA TYR A 37 -11.61 13.66 4.02
C TYR A 37 -12.04 13.68 5.50
N ASP A 38 -11.27 13.01 6.35
CA ASP A 38 -11.43 13.01 7.78
C ASP A 38 -10.07 13.19 8.47
N ALA A 39 -9.79 14.43 8.88
CA ALA A 39 -8.52 14.77 9.53
C ALA A 39 -8.29 14.04 10.86
N LYS A 40 -9.36 13.63 11.58
CA LYS A 40 -9.24 12.96 12.88
C LYS A 40 -8.69 11.53 12.70
N SER A 41 -9.14 10.83 11.68
CA SER A 41 -8.74 9.45 11.41
C SER A 41 -7.31 9.32 10.85
N LEU A 42 -6.68 10.42 10.39
CA LEU A 42 -5.28 10.45 9.94
C LEU A 42 -4.26 10.41 11.10
N GLY A 43 -4.70 10.52 12.35
CA GLY A 43 -3.82 10.48 13.51
C GLY A 43 -2.70 11.53 13.50
N PRO A 44 -1.44 11.17 13.80
CA PRO A 44 -0.29 12.10 13.79
C PRO A 44 -0.04 12.74 12.43
N HIS A 45 -0.34 12.03 11.33
CA HIS A 45 -0.08 12.46 9.96
C HIS A 45 -1.01 13.58 9.47
N LYS A 46 -2.05 13.95 10.24
CA LYS A 46 -2.94 15.10 9.92
C LYS A 46 -2.15 16.39 9.68
N LYS A 47 -1.02 16.57 10.37
CA LYS A 47 -0.17 17.77 10.23
C LYS A 47 0.41 17.93 8.82
N ILE A 48 0.70 16.81 8.13
CA ILE A 48 1.26 16.80 6.78
C ILE A 48 0.23 17.34 5.78
N ILE A 49 -1.05 16.99 5.97
CA ILE A 49 -2.14 17.30 5.04
C ILE A 49 -2.83 18.64 5.40
N ALA A 50 -2.66 19.13 6.62
CA ALA A 50 -3.36 20.33 7.13
C ALA A 50 -3.13 21.60 6.30
N SER A 51 -1.97 21.72 5.63
CA SER A 51 -1.62 22.87 4.77
C SER A 51 -2.11 22.72 3.33
N TRP A 52 -2.70 21.58 2.96
CA TRP A 52 -3.10 21.34 1.58
C TRP A 52 -4.50 21.89 1.29
N ASN A 53 -4.70 22.40 0.07
CA ASN A 53 -6.01 22.73 -0.44
C ASN A 53 -6.74 21.46 -0.89
N VAL A 54 -7.45 20.79 0.04
CA VAL A 54 -8.17 19.55 -0.21
C VAL A 54 -9.62 19.83 -0.60
N LYS A 55 -9.99 19.42 -1.80
CA LYS A 55 -11.35 19.54 -2.34
C LYS A 55 -12.04 18.19 -2.25
N THR A 56 -13.07 18.10 -1.42
CA THR A 56 -13.88 16.89 -1.26
C THR A 56 -15.08 16.89 -2.21
N SER A 57 -15.52 15.70 -2.58
CA SER A 57 -16.76 15.54 -3.34
C SER A 57 -18.00 15.95 -2.52
N TRP A 58 -19.14 16.06 -3.19
CA TRP A 58 -20.44 16.26 -2.53
C TRP A 58 -20.72 15.14 -1.52
N PHE A 59 -20.30 13.90 -1.81
CA PHE A 59 -20.46 12.74 -0.94
C PHE A 59 -19.74 12.92 0.41
N GLY A 60 -18.52 13.44 0.40
CA GLY A 60 -17.73 13.70 1.60
C GLY A 60 -18.26 14.85 2.47
N LYS A 61 -19.12 15.71 1.90
CA LYS A 61 -19.76 16.84 2.61
C LYS A 61 -20.99 16.42 3.41
N ILE A 62 -21.56 15.24 3.14
CA ILE A 62 -22.75 14.72 3.85
C ILE A 62 -22.28 13.86 5.03
N PRO A 63 -22.51 14.29 6.30
CA PRO A 63 -21.95 13.60 7.48
C PRO A 63 -22.29 12.12 7.54
N LEU A 64 -23.56 11.75 7.28
CA LEU A 64 -24.03 10.37 7.31
C LEU A 64 -23.30 9.48 6.28
N LEU A 65 -23.15 9.97 5.03
CA LEU A 65 -22.45 9.23 3.97
C LEU A 65 -20.95 9.15 4.25
N ASN A 66 -20.38 10.22 4.79
CA ASN A 66 -18.98 10.23 5.19
C ASN A 66 -18.69 9.22 6.31
N GLN A 67 -19.60 9.06 7.28
CA GLN A 67 -19.44 8.12 8.39
C GLN A 67 -19.66 6.66 7.95
N PHE A 68 -20.71 6.39 7.18
CA PHE A 68 -21.14 5.03 6.75
C PHE A 68 -20.89 4.78 5.26
N TYR A 69 -19.73 5.12 4.76
CA TYR A 69 -19.42 5.12 3.33
C TYR A 69 -19.50 3.76 2.62
N SER A 70 -19.23 2.66 3.33
CA SER A 70 -19.08 1.34 2.72
C SER A 70 -20.34 0.83 1.99
N PRO A 71 -21.57 0.92 2.55
CA PRO A 71 -22.79 0.55 1.85
C PRO A 71 -23.10 1.40 0.62
N PHE A 72 -22.58 2.62 0.55
CA PHE A 72 -22.85 3.57 -0.53
C PHE A 72 -21.85 3.53 -1.69
N ARG A 73 -21.08 2.44 -1.82
CA ARG A 73 -20.08 2.30 -2.89
C ARG A 73 -20.68 2.36 -4.29
N PHE A 74 -21.97 2.02 -4.47
CA PHE A 74 -22.66 2.16 -5.75
C PHE A 74 -22.69 3.61 -6.27
N LEU A 75 -22.47 4.61 -5.40
CA LEU A 75 -22.38 6.02 -5.76
C LEU A 75 -20.99 6.42 -6.32
N THR A 76 -20.02 5.50 -6.32
CA THR A 76 -18.66 5.80 -6.79
C THR A 76 -18.61 6.45 -8.18
N PRO A 77 -19.39 6.00 -9.18
CA PRO A 77 -19.48 6.69 -10.48
C PRO A 77 -19.87 8.16 -10.34
N CYS A 78 -20.97 8.44 -9.63
CA CYS A 78 -21.48 9.79 -9.44
C CYS A 78 -20.51 10.69 -8.68
N ILE A 79 -19.73 10.11 -7.75
CA ILE A 79 -18.71 10.84 -6.98
C ILE A 79 -17.61 11.35 -7.92
N TRP A 80 -17.03 10.46 -8.73
CA TRP A 80 -15.88 10.82 -9.56
C TRP A 80 -16.24 11.61 -10.79
N GLU A 81 -17.44 11.42 -11.32
CA GLU A 81 -17.94 12.16 -12.49
C GLU A 81 -18.47 13.55 -12.16
N SER A 82 -18.57 13.92 -10.86
CA SER A 82 -19.02 15.23 -10.42
C SER A 82 -17.93 16.31 -10.41
N PHE A 83 -16.68 15.94 -10.56
CA PHE A 83 -15.58 16.90 -10.56
C PHE A 83 -15.29 17.45 -11.96
N ASP A 84 -14.96 18.74 -12.04
CA ASP A 84 -14.47 19.40 -13.24
C ASP A 84 -12.96 19.61 -13.18
N PHE A 85 -12.25 19.05 -14.16
CA PHE A 85 -10.80 19.16 -14.29
C PHE A 85 -10.38 20.01 -15.51
N SER A 86 -11.30 20.67 -16.20
CA SER A 86 -11.06 21.40 -17.45
C SER A 86 -9.96 22.47 -17.38
N LYS A 87 -9.71 23.02 -16.21
CA LYS A 87 -8.72 24.09 -15.98
C LYS A 87 -7.30 23.60 -15.72
N TYR A 88 -7.08 22.29 -15.69
CA TYR A 88 -5.76 21.70 -15.44
C TYR A 88 -5.09 21.28 -16.73
N ASP A 89 -3.78 21.23 -16.72
CA ASP A 89 -2.97 20.69 -17.80
C ASP A 89 -2.68 19.20 -17.58
N LEU A 90 -2.52 18.80 -16.31
CA LEU A 90 -2.21 17.44 -15.89
C LEU A 90 -3.09 17.04 -14.72
N VAL A 91 -3.68 15.87 -14.80
CA VAL A 91 -4.41 15.22 -13.71
C VAL A 91 -3.74 13.88 -13.38
N ILE A 92 -3.32 13.71 -12.14
CA ILE A 92 -2.74 12.44 -11.64
C ILE A 92 -3.73 11.83 -10.67
N SER A 93 -4.32 10.68 -11.01
CA SER A 93 -5.18 9.94 -10.09
C SER A 93 -4.40 8.84 -9.37
N SER A 94 -4.40 8.87 -8.03
CA SER A 94 -3.79 7.89 -7.13
C SER A 94 -4.90 6.92 -6.68
N SER A 95 -5.08 5.83 -7.42
CA SER A 95 -6.31 5.03 -7.45
C SER A 95 -6.14 3.63 -6.87
N GLY A 96 -7.10 3.21 -6.09
CA GLY A 96 -7.23 1.88 -5.50
C GLY A 96 -8.69 1.48 -5.34
N SER A 97 -9.12 1.22 -4.12
CA SER A 97 -10.45 0.67 -3.80
C SER A 97 -11.65 1.53 -4.22
N TRP A 98 -11.49 2.85 -4.30
CA TRP A 98 -12.53 3.80 -4.67
C TRP A 98 -12.47 4.27 -6.12
N MET A 99 -11.53 3.72 -6.90
CA MET A 99 -11.51 3.83 -8.36
C MET A 99 -11.46 5.27 -8.89
N CYS A 100 -10.72 6.17 -8.23
CA CYS A 100 -10.61 7.56 -8.68
C CYS A 100 -10.00 7.72 -10.09
N LYS A 101 -9.45 6.66 -10.67
CA LYS A 101 -9.11 6.61 -12.10
C LYS A 101 -10.29 6.89 -13.04
N GLY A 102 -11.50 6.67 -12.51
CA GLY A 102 -12.76 6.86 -13.26
C GLY A 102 -13.25 8.30 -13.35
N ILE A 103 -12.44 9.30 -12.99
CA ILE A 103 -12.76 10.72 -13.21
C ILE A 103 -12.94 11.04 -14.68
N ARG A 104 -13.73 12.07 -15.00
CA ARG A 104 -13.86 12.62 -16.37
C ARG A 104 -12.90 13.80 -16.52
N THR A 105 -11.88 13.64 -17.33
CA THR A 105 -10.94 14.69 -17.69
C THR A 105 -11.24 15.23 -19.10
N LYS A 106 -11.79 14.35 -19.96
CA LYS A 106 -12.27 14.70 -21.30
C LYS A 106 -13.77 14.99 -21.18
N SER A 107 -14.17 16.22 -21.42
CA SER A 107 -15.57 16.59 -21.53
C SER A 107 -16.08 16.31 -22.93
N ASP A 108 -17.43 16.31 -23.13
CA ASP A 108 -18.08 16.31 -24.47
C ASP A 108 -17.82 17.62 -25.26
N ARG A 109 -16.75 18.34 -24.91
CA ARG A 109 -16.32 19.57 -25.54
C ARG A 109 -15.74 19.31 -26.93
N PRO A 110 -15.79 20.28 -27.83
CA PRO A 110 -15.16 20.17 -29.15
C PRO A 110 -13.69 19.74 -29.01
N GLN A 111 -13.21 18.92 -29.93
CA GLN A 111 -11.84 18.38 -29.95
C GLN A 111 -10.75 19.46 -29.99
N ASP A 112 -11.11 20.70 -30.25
CA ASP A 112 -10.21 21.85 -30.38
C ASP A 112 -9.81 22.48 -29.03
N GLU A 113 -10.48 22.14 -27.93
CA GLU A 113 -10.07 22.61 -26.59
C GLU A 113 -9.03 21.69 -25.98
N LYS A 114 -7.94 22.29 -25.46
CA LYS A 114 -6.88 21.58 -24.74
C LYS A 114 -7.46 20.78 -23.57
N GLN A 115 -7.36 19.47 -23.68
CA GLN A 115 -7.81 18.55 -22.62
C GLN A 115 -6.66 18.20 -21.67
N PRO A 116 -6.91 18.03 -20.36
CA PRO A 116 -5.89 17.62 -19.42
C PRO A 116 -5.35 16.23 -19.77
N LEU A 117 -4.03 16.06 -19.67
CA LEU A 117 -3.40 14.75 -19.66
C LEU A 117 -3.78 14.01 -18.37
N HIS A 118 -4.37 12.82 -18.46
CA HIS A 118 -4.73 12.00 -17.31
C HIS A 118 -3.80 10.81 -17.14
N ILE A 119 -2.98 10.83 -16.11
CA ILE A 119 -2.12 9.71 -15.70
C ILE A 119 -2.71 9.07 -14.44
N SER A 120 -2.97 7.78 -14.46
CA SER A 120 -3.48 7.06 -13.30
C SER A 120 -2.42 6.17 -12.67
N TYR A 121 -2.01 6.52 -11.44
CA TYR A 121 -1.17 5.69 -10.59
C TYR A 121 -2.06 4.69 -9.85
N ILE A 122 -1.94 3.42 -10.21
CA ILE A 122 -2.78 2.34 -9.67
C ILE A 122 -2.05 1.65 -8.51
N HIS A 123 -2.65 1.74 -7.31
CA HIS A 123 -2.21 0.97 -6.16
C HIS A 123 -2.65 -0.48 -6.28
N HIS A 124 -3.90 -0.69 -6.67
CA HIS A 124 -4.49 -1.99 -7.01
C HIS A 124 -5.83 -1.80 -7.70
N PRO A 125 -6.24 -2.67 -8.62
CA PRO A 125 -7.64 -2.82 -8.98
C PRO A 125 -8.46 -3.24 -7.76
N PRO A 126 -9.72 -2.78 -7.59
CA PRO A 126 -10.50 -3.02 -6.37
C PRO A 126 -10.63 -4.51 -6.01
N ARG A 127 -10.00 -4.93 -4.91
CA ARG A 127 -9.95 -6.34 -4.48
C ARG A 127 -11.33 -6.98 -4.37
N TYR A 128 -12.30 -6.22 -3.82
CA TYR A 128 -13.67 -6.71 -3.62
C TYR A 128 -14.46 -6.95 -4.92
N LEU A 129 -14.05 -6.32 -6.03
CA LEU A 129 -14.65 -6.55 -7.36
C LEU A 129 -14.08 -7.78 -8.05
N TYR A 130 -12.83 -8.12 -7.80
CA TYR A 130 -12.07 -9.11 -8.56
C TYR A 130 -11.70 -10.36 -7.78
N GLY A 131 -12.36 -10.60 -6.62
CA GLY A 131 -12.25 -11.86 -5.89
C GLY A 131 -10.97 -12.03 -5.06
N TYR A 132 -10.22 -10.98 -4.81
CA TYR A 132 -9.09 -11.00 -3.89
C TYR A 132 -9.53 -10.89 -2.43
N GLU A 133 -8.69 -11.38 -1.54
CA GLU A 133 -8.99 -11.33 -0.10
C GLU A 133 -9.11 -9.88 0.39
N THR A 134 -10.17 -9.62 1.15
CA THR A 134 -10.48 -8.30 1.71
C THR A 134 -10.36 -8.30 3.22
N ALA A 135 -10.27 -7.10 3.81
CA ALA A 135 -10.21 -6.96 5.28
C ALA A 135 -11.48 -7.40 6.00
N ILE A 136 -12.59 -7.59 5.28
CA ILE A 136 -13.90 -7.99 5.82
C ILE A 136 -14.43 -9.17 5.02
N GLU A 137 -14.83 -10.22 5.72
CA GLU A 137 -15.52 -11.39 5.13
C GLU A 137 -17.03 -11.12 4.97
N TRP A 138 -17.38 -10.09 4.17
CA TRP A 138 -18.77 -9.67 3.96
C TRP A 138 -19.64 -10.77 3.34
N GLN A 139 -19.01 -11.72 2.66
CA GLN A 139 -19.68 -12.88 2.03
C GLN A 139 -20.32 -13.84 3.05
N LYS A 140 -19.95 -13.77 4.33
CA LYS A 140 -20.55 -14.59 5.42
C LYS A 140 -21.99 -14.19 5.75
N TYR A 141 -22.42 -12.98 5.38
CA TYR A 141 -23.74 -12.45 5.68
C TYR A 141 -24.64 -12.52 4.43
N PRO A 142 -25.69 -13.36 4.37
CA PRO A 142 -26.46 -13.63 3.14
C PRO A 142 -27.01 -12.37 2.46
N LEU A 143 -27.63 -11.47 3.21
CA LEU A 143 -28.22 -10.23 2.68
C LEU A 143 -27.14 -9.27 2.17
N ILE A 144 -26.02 -9.15 2.90
CA ILE A 144 -24.88 -8.32 2.48
C ILE A 144 -24.23 -8.93 1.24
N LYS A 145 -24.14 -10.26 1.17
CA LYS A 145 -23.63 -10.97 0.00
C LYS A 145 -24.49 -10.74 -1.24
N LEU A 146 -25.83 -10.83 -1.12
CA LEU A 146 -26.74 -10.54 -2.23
C LEU A 146 -26.59 -9.11 -2.72
N TYR A 147 -26.67 -8.13 -1.80
CA TYR A 147 -26.46 -6.72 -2.10
C TYR A 147 -25.09 -6.48 -2.77
N GLY A 148 -24.03 -7.00 -2.17
CA GLY A 148 -22.66 -6.84 -2.67
C GLY A 148 -22.49 -7.45 -4.07
N ASN A 149 -23.08 -8.60 -4.35
CA ASN A 149 -23.00 -9.23 -5.67
C ASN A 149 -23.64 -8.35 -6.76
N ILE A 150 -24.83 -7.79 -6.48
CA ILE A 150 -25.55 -6.91 -7.41
C ILE A 150 -24.72 -5.63 -7.64
N VAL A 151 -24.35 -4.93 -6.58
CA VAL A 151 -23.59 -3.68 -6.67
C VAL A 151 -22.23 -3.89 -7.34
N ASN A 152 -21.51 -4.95 -6.96
CA ASN A 152 -20.21 -5.25 -7.55
C ASN A 152 -20.29 -5.64 -9.03
N HIS A 153 -21.43 -6.22 -9.48
CA HIS A 153 -21.62 -6.47 -10.91
C HIS A 153 -21.61 -5.17 -11.72
N PHE A 154 -22.42 -4.19 -11.32
CA PHE A 154 -22.47 -2.89 -12.01
C PHE A 154 -21.16 -2.11 -11.83
N LEU A 155 -20.56 -2.14 -10.65
CA LEU A 155 -19.29 -1.47 -10.41
C LEU A 155 -18.14 -2.07 -11.24
N ARG A 156 -18.10 -3.40 -11.50
CA ARG A 156 -17.11 -3.99 -12.41
C ARG A 156 -17.23 -3.48 -13.83
N ILE A 157 -18.46 -3.36 -14.34
CA ILE A 157 -18.71 -2.82 -15.68
C ILE A 157 -18.22 -1.38 -15.75
N TRP A 158 -18.60 -0.56 -14.76
CA TRP A 158 -18.15 0.83 -14.70
C TRP A 158 -16.63 0.95 -14.52
N ASP A 159 -16.04 0.15 -13.64
CA ASP A 159 -14.60 0.14 -13.38
C ASP A 159 -13.80 -0.19 -14.64
N PHE A 160 -14.26 -1.20 -15.40
CA PHE A 160 -13.66 -1.54 -16.68
C PHE A 160 -13.80 -0.40 -17.71
N ASN A 161 -15.02 0.07 -17.96
CA ASN A 161 -15.27 1.11 -18.95
C ASN A 161 -14.56 2.44 -18.60
N SER A 162 -14.54 2.80 -17.32
CA SER A 162 -13.86 4.02 -16.86
C SER A 162 -12.33 3.92 -16.94
N SER A 163 -11.75 2.74 -17.12
CA SER A 163 -10.31 2.58 -17.33
C SER A 163 -9.84 3.22 -18.65
N GLU A 164 -10.72 3.40 -19.63
CA GLU A 164 -10.42 4.08 -20.90
C GLU A 164 -10.25 5.61 -20.75
N ARG A 165 -10.65 6.17 -19.61
CA ARG A 165 -10.57 7.62 -19.36
C ARG A 165 -9.17 8.11 -19.04
N ALA A 166 -8.32 7.23 -18.51
CA ALA A 166 -6.91 7.55 -18.28
C ALA A 166 -6.12 7.39 -19.59
N ASP A 167 -5.29 8.37 -19.92
CA ASP A 167 -4.39 8.30 -21.08
C ASP A 167 -3.30 7.26 -20.83
N TYR A 168 -2.74 7.26 -19.61
CA TYR A 168 -1.67 6.36 -19.20
C TYR A 168 -1.90 5.77 -17.82
N PHE A 169 -1.39 4.54 -17.63
CA PHE A 169 -1.33 3.88 -16.34
C PHE A 169 0.09 3.75 -15.83
N ILE A 170 0.26 4.01 -14.54
CA ILE A 170 1.44 3.65 -13.77
C ILE A 170 1.01 2.60 -12.74
N ALA A 171 1.70 1.47 -12.69
CA ALA A 171 1.50 0.43 -11.69
C ALA A 171 2.54 0.57 -10.57
N ASN A 172 2.13 0.34 -9.33
CA ASN A 172 3.05 0.37 -8.17
C ASN A 172 3.95 -0.87 -8.06
N SER A 173 3.73 -1.89 -8.91
CA SER A 173 4.48 -3.15 -8.94
C SER A 173 4.22 -3.91 -10.24
N GLU A 174 5.06 -4.89 -10.55
CA GLU A 174 4.80 -5.83 -11.67
C GLU A 174 3.53 -6.66 -11.42
N GLU A 175 3.27 -7.01 -10.15
CA GLU A 175 2.03 -7.69 -9.79
C GLU A 175 0.80 -6.82 -10.13
N THR A 176 0.83 -5.53 -9.79
CA THR A 176 -0.26 -4.60 -10.14
C THR A 176 -0.35 -4.38 -11.65
N ARG A 177 0.76 -4.32 -12.37
CA ARG A 177 0.77 -4.26 -13.84
C ARG A 177 0.04 -5.46 -14.46
N LYS A 178 0.33 -6.68 -13.98
CA LYS A 178 -0.38 -7.90 -14.43
C LYS A 178 -1.88 -7.82 -14.14
N ARG A 179 -2.27 -7.27 -12.98
CA ARG A 179 -3.69 -7.08 -12.64
C ARG A 179 -4.36 -6.03 -13.53
N ILE A 180 -3.69 -4.91 -13.86
CA ILE A 180 -4.19 -3.92 -14.83
C ILE A 180 -4.41 -4.60 -16.19
N GLN A 181 -3.44 -5.35 -16.66
CA GLN A 181 -3.52 -6.07 -17.94
C GLN A 181 -4.69 -7.08 -17.95
N LYS A 182 -4.83 -7.84 -16.84
CA LYS A 182 -5.88 -8.84 -16.68
C LYS A 182 -7.30 -8.21 -16.64
N PHE A 183 -7.48 -7.13 -15.88
CA PHE A 183 -8.81 -6.60 -15.57
C PHE A 183 -9.21 -5.42 -16.43
N TYR A 184 -8.25 -4.62 -16.91
CA TYR A 184 -8.51 -3.44 -17.75
C TYR A 184 -8.06 -3.63 -19.19
N ARG A 185 -7.32 -4.71 -19.50
CA ARG A 185 -6.74 -4.97 -20.85
C ARG A 185 -5.88 -3.81 -21.33
N ARG A 186 -5.26 -3.09 -20.41
CA ARG A 186 -4.40 -1.94 -20.64
C ARG A 186 -2.98 -2.26 -20.18
N ASP A 187 -1.99 -1.63 -20.80
CA ASP A 187 -0.61 -1.69 -20.32
C ASP A 187 -0.33 -0.60 -19.28
N ALA A 188 0.72 -0.77 -18.51
CA ALA A 188 1.15 0.17 -17.49
C ALA A 188 2.67 0.16 -17.32
N VAL A 189 3.24 1.33 -17.06
CA VAL A 189 4.66 1.44 -16.66
C VAL A 189 4.77 1.20 -15.16
N VAL A 190 5.79 0.44 -14.74
CA VAL A 190 6.00 0.19 -13.30
C VAL A 190 6.88 1.27 -12.71
N ILE A 191 6.32 2.01 -11.76
CA ILE A 191 7.05 2.94 -10.89
C ILE A 191 6.72 2.57 -9.45
N TYR A 192 7.66 1.94 -8.78
CA TYR A 192 7.51 1.51 -7.40
C TYR A 192 7.23 2.68 -6.45
N PRO A 193 6.43 2.48 -5.39
CA PRO A 193 6.09 3.55 -4.45
C PRO A 193 7.33 4.03 -3.67
N PRO A 194 7.33 5.31 -3.27
CA PRO A 194 8.44 5.89 -2.52
C PRO A 194 8.48 5.37 -1.09
N VAL A 195 9.68 5.10 -0.60
CA VAL A 195 9.91 4.73 0.80
C VAL A 195 10.95 5.68 1.39
N THR A 196 10.67 6.17 2.58
CA THR A 196 11.63 6.99 3.33
C THR A 196 12.72 6.08 3.89
N ILE A 197 13.93 6.24 3.40
CA ILE A 197 15.08 5.47 3.80
C ILE A 197 15.89 6.26 4.85
N PRO A 198 16.25 5.68 6.01
CA PRO A 198 17.06 6.37 7.01
C PRO A 198 18.41 6.83 6.44
N ASN A 199 18.82 8.06 6.75
CA ASN A 199 20.10 8.60 6.25
C ASN A 199 21.31 7.89 6.87
N THR A 200 21.18 7.40 8.10
CA THR A 200 22.23 6.67 8.80
C THR A 200 21.90 5.20 8.92
N PHE A 201 22.81 4.36 8.50
CA PHE A 201 22.74 2.92 8.65
C PHE A 201 24.05 2.40 9.25
N HIS A 202 23.92 1.74 10.38
CA HIS A 202 25.04 1.06 11.02
C HIS A 202 24.63 -0.38 11.34
N VAL A 203 25.37 -1.35 10.82
CA VAL A 203 25.25 -2.74 11.33
C VAL A 203 25.84 -2.74 12.73
N SER A 204 24.97 -2.49 13.71
CA SER A 204 25.39 -2.48 15.12
C SER A 204 25.84 -3.88 15.53
N ARG A 205 26.93 -3.97 16.29
CA ARG A 205 27.33 -5.23 16.99
C ARG A 205 26.22 -5.72 17.92
N SER A 206 25.38 -4.82 18.44
CA SER A 206 24.19 -5.17 19.22
C SER A 206 23.11 -5.87 18.39
N ALA A 207 23.07 -5.68 17.09
CA ALA A 207 22.11 -6.34 16.19
C ALA A 207 22.21 -7.87 16.23
N PHE A 208 23.34 -8.43 16.65
CA PHE A 208 23.50 -9.89 16.87
C PHE A 208 23.09 -10.35 18.29
N ARG A 209 22.89 -9.41 19.21
CA ARG A 209 22.33 -9.69 20.55
C ARG A 209 20.80 -9.57 20.58
N ASN A 210 20.22 -9.09 19.49
CA ASN A 210 18.79 -8.82 19.40
C ASN A 210 17.99 -10.12 19.43
N SER A 211 17.00 -10.12 20.28
CA SER A 211 16.30 -11.33 20.68
C SER A 211 14.92 -11.50 20.04
N TYR A 212 14.48 -10.62 19.11
CA TYR A 212 13.11 -10.66 18.59
C TYR A 212 13.00 -10.50 17.08
N TYR A 213 11.91 -11.05 16.55
CA TYR A 213 11.41 -10.80 15.20
C TYR A 213 10.31 -9.74 15.25
N ILE A 214 10.09 -9.05 14.15
CA ILE A 214 9.09 -7.98 14.06
C ILE A 214 8.14 -8.20 12.88
N THR A 215 6.90 -7.81 13.05
CA THR A 215 5.96 -7.53 11.96
C THR A 215 5.27 -6.19 12.18
N VAL A 216 5.06 -5.44 11.11
CA VAL A 216 4.36 -4.15 11.11
C VAL A 216 3.25 -4.24 10.07
N SER A 217 1.99 -4.19 10.52
CA SER A 217 0.86 -4.26 9.60
C SER A 217 -0.44 -3.81 10.26
N ARG A 218 -1.42 -3.46 9.45
CA ARG A 218 -2.81 -3.44 9.89
C ARG A 218 -3.23 -4.86 10.25
N LEU A 219 -3.79 -5.05 11.45
CA LEU A 219 -4.22 -6.36 11.92
C LEU A 219 -5.56 -6.73 11.28
N ALA A 220 -5.49 -7.28 10.07
CA ALA A 220 -6.62 -7.70 9.25
C ALA A 220 -6.33 -9.06 8.61
N ARG A 221 -7.39 -9.80 8.24
CA ARG A 221 -7.33 -11.17 7.77
C ARG A 221 -6.26 -11.42 6.70
N ALA A 222 -6.25 -10.62 5.63
CA ALA A 222 -5.31 -10.76 4.52
C ALA A 222 -3.81 -10.58 4.90
N LYS A 223 -3.52 -10.15 6.14
CA LYS A 223 -2.14 -10.02 6.64
C LYS A 223 -1.63 -11.29 7.32
N HIS A 224 -2.51 -12.24 7.63
CA HIS A 224 -2.20 -13.56 8.20
C HIS A 224 -1.18 -13.53 9.35
N VAL A 225 -1.33 -12.54 10.25
CA VAL A 225 -0.47 -12.41 11.44
C VAL A 225 -0.61 -13.62 12.37
N ASP A 226 -1.73 -14.34 12.32
CA ASP A 226 -1.97 -15.58 13.04
C ASP A 226 -0.93 -16.68 12.70
N ILE A 227 -0.46 -16.75 11.45
CA ILE A 227 0.62 -17.67 11.04
C ILE A 227 1.92 -17.35 11.77
N LEU A 228 2.24 -16.06 11.90
CA LEU A 228 3.43 -15.59 12.61
C LEU A 228 3.35 -15.92 14.10
N ILE A 229 2.19 -15.68 14.72
CA ILE A 229 1.93 -15.98 16.13
C ILE A 229 2.01 -17.49 16.40
N LYS A 230 1.38 -18.32 15.55
CA LYS A 230 1.44 -19.78 15.67
C LYS A 230 2.88 -20.30 15.59
N ALA A 231 3.69 -19.74 14.68
CA ALA A 231 5.10 -20.07 14.56
C ALA A 231 5.88 -19.65 15.83
N ALA A 232 5.65 -18.43 16.34
CA ALA A 232 6.27 -17.94 17.56
C ALA A 232 5.90 -18.79 18.79
N ASN A 233 4.65 -19.22 18.92
CA ASN A 233 4.21 -20.10 19.98
C ASN A 233 4.89 -21.47 19.93
N LYS A 234 5.07 -22.03 18.72
CA LYS A 234 5.66 -23.35 18.51
C LYS A 234 7.16 -23.38 18.79
N GLU A 235 7.92 -22.43 18.28
CA GLU A 235 9.39 -22.37 18.38
C GLU A 235 9.87 -21.48 19.56
N LYS A 236 8.95 -20.85 20.30
CA LYS A 236 9.23 -19.99 21.48
C LYS A 236 10.14 -18.80 21.20
N PHE A 237 10.16 -18.26 19.97
CA PHE A 237 10.87 -17.03 19.69
C PHE A 237 10.06 -15.78 20.03
N HIS A 238 10.73 -14.69 20.36
CA HIS A 238 10.08 -13.41 20.64
C HIS A 238 9.62 -12.74 19.35
N LEU A 239 8.32 -12.39 19.29
CA LEU A 239 7.69 -11.69 18.18
C LEU A 239 7.06 -10.38 18.67
N LYS A 240 7.50 -9.26 18.09
CA LYS A 240 6.86 -7.95 18.29
C LYS A 240 5.92 -7.64 17.14
N ILE A 241 4.70 -7.23 17.46
CA ILE A 241 3.65 -6.91 16.50
C ILE A 241 3.30 -5.44 16.64
N VAL A 242 3.56 -4.65 15.59
CA VAL A 242 3.22 -3.23 15.50
C VAL A 242 2.00 -3.06 14.61
N GLY A 243 1.06 -2.23 15.07
CA GLY A 243 -0.18 -1.91 14.38
C GLY A 243 -1.41 -2.36 15.14
N THR A 244 -2.57 -1.95 14.63
CA THR A 244 -3.89 -2.26 15.16
C THR A 244 -4.82 -2.70 14.03
N GLY A 245 -5.98 -3.24 14.38
CA GLY A 245 -6.96 -3.64 13.38
C GLY A 245 -8.06 -4.54 13.92
N ARG A 246 -8.94 -4.97 13.04
CA ARG A 246 -10.15 -5.72 13.42
C ARG A 246 -9.88 -7.08 14.03
N ASP A 247 -8.79 -7.73 13.62
CA ASP A 247 -8.43 -9.07 14.08
C ASP A 247 -7.63 -9.03 15.41
N GLN A 248 -7.40 -7.84 15.99
CA GLN A 248 -6.53 -7.67 17.14
C GLN A 248 -6.93 -8.56 18.33
N GLU A 249 -8.21 -8.62 18.68
CA GLU A 249 -8.69 -9.42 19.81
C GLU A 249 -8.51 -10.93 19.56
N TYR A 250 -8.83 -11.37 18.32
CA TYR A 250 -8.56 -12.75 17.91
C TYR A 250 -7.07 -13.08 17.99
N LEU A 251 -6.21 -12.20 17.45
CA LEU A 251 -4.76 -12.41 17.46
C LEU A 251 -4.19 -12.45 18.88
N LYS A 252 -4.68 -11.61 19.79
CA LYS A 252 -4.33 -11.65 21.19
C LYS A 252 -4.76 -12.94 21.87
N SER A 253 -5.96 -13.46 21.54
CA SER A 253 -6.48 -14.70 22.12
C SER A 253 -5.65 -15.95 21.81
N ILE A 254 -4.92 -15.94 20.68
CA ILE A 254 -4.04 -17.05 20.26
C ILE A 254 -2.56 -16.81 20.59
N ALA A 255 -2.21 -15.63 21.10
CA ALA A 255 -0.83 -15.24 21.38
C ALA A 255 -0.32 -15.90 22.67
N GLY A 256 0.87 -16.49 22.59
CA GLY A 256 1.61 -17.01 23.74
C GLY A 256 2.48 -15.94 24.41
N LYS A 257 3.17 -16.33 25.47
CA LYS A 257 4.01 -15.43 26.33
C LYS A 257 5.16 -14.73 25.57
N THR A 258 5.56 -15.23 24.42
CA THR A 258 6.66 -14.68 23.60
C THR A 258 6.19 -13.66 22.56
N VAL A 259 4.89 -13.39 22.50
CA VAL A 259 4.30 -12.44 21.54
C VAL A 259 3.90 -11.15 22.24
N GLU A 260 4.43 -10.03 21.76
CA GLU A 260 4.19 -8.69 22.30
C GLU A 260 3.49 -7.81 21.28
N PHE A 261 2.35 -7.21 21.66
CA PHE A 261 1.62 -6.25 20.82
C PHE A 261 1.97 -4.83 21.27
N LEU A 262 2.60 -4.06 20.36
CA LEU A 262 3.00 -2.68 20.61
C LEU A 262 1.90 -1.65 20.24
N GLY A 263 0.86 -2.09 19.53
CA GLY A 263 -0.18 -1.16 19.03
C GLY A 263 0.37 -0.20 18.00
N ASN A 264 -0.21 1.01 17.94
CA ASN A 264 0.31 2.09 17.11
C ASN A 264 1.38 2.85 17.88
N ILE A 265 2.60 2.81 17.39
CA ILE A 265 3.75 3.52 17.93
C ILE A 265 4.15 4.66 16.98
N ASP A 266 4.87 5.64 17.48
CA ASP A 266 5.37 6.75 16.65
C ASP A 266 6.61 6.33 15.83
N ASP A 267 7.02 7.19 14.89
CA ASP A 267 8.13 6.92 13.97
C ASP A 267 9.47 6.76 14.71
N ALA A 268 9.67 7.46 15.84
CA ALA A 268 10.90 7.39 16.60
C ALA A 268 11.00 6.04 17.35
N GLU A 269 9.89 5.56 17.91
CA GLU A 269 9.80 4.26 18.54
C GLU A 269 9.89 3.13 17.49
N LEU A 270 9.20 3.27 16.35
CA LEU A 270 9.26 2.31 15.24
C LEU A 270 10.70 2.15 14.72
N THR A 271 11.44 3.28 14.60
CA THR A 271 12.86 3.27 14.24
C THR A 271 13.67 2.39 15.18
N LYS A 272 13.51 2.56 16.50
CA LYS A 272 14.21 1.75 17.51
C LYS A 272 13.85 0.27 17.41
N VAL A 273 12.58 -0.01 17.14
CA VAL A 273 12.09 -1.40 17.02
C VAL A 273 12.67 -2.05 15.77
N TYR A 274 12.74 -1.36 14.62
CA TYR A 274 13.41 -1.88 13.44
C TYR A 274 14.91 -2.11 13.66
N GLN A 275 15.65 -1.11 14.19
CA GLN A 275 17.09 -1.20 14.38
C GLN A 275 17.52 -2.38 15.27
N ASN A 276 16.63 -2.85 16.16
CA ASN A 276 16.87 -3.92 17.08
C ASN A 276 16.21 -5.25 16.68
N ALA A 277 15.67 -5.39 15.50
CA ALA A 277 15.07 -6.63 15.02
C ALA A 277 16.08 -7.58 14.38
N LYS A 278 15.90 -8.90 14.56
CA LYS A 278 16.64 -9.95 13.85
C LYS A 278 16.26 -9.99 12.38
N ALA A 279 14.96 -10.11 12.11
CA ALA A 279 14.36 -10.12 10.79
C ALA A 279 12.91 -9.66 10.87
N PHE A 280 12.39 -9.25 9.71
CA PHE A 280 11.00 -8.85 9.52
C PHE A 280 10.18 -10.03 9.01
N LEU A 281 9.11 -10.39 9.71
CA LEU A 281 8.22 -11.49 9.32
C LEU A 281 7.00 -10.96 8.59
N PHE A 282 6.65 -11.58 7.46
CA PHE A 282 5.56 -11.12 6.62
C PHE A 282 4.79 -12.26 5.97
N ALA A 283 3.49 -12.36 6.27
CA ALA A 283 2.62 -13.44 5.79
C ALA A 283 1.44 -12.95 4.93
N SER A 284 1.47 -11.68 4.46
CA SER A 284 0.38 -11.10 3.68
C SER A 284 0.14 -11.86 2.38
N VAL A 285 -1.14 -12.11 2.07
CA VAL A 285 -1.58 -12.70 0.81
C VAL A 285 -1.96 -11.60 -0.17
N ASP A 286 -1.61 -11.82 -1.45
CA ASP A 286 -1.94 -10.91 -2.55
C ASP A 286 -1.48 -9.46 -2.31
N GLU A 287 -0.35 -9.28 -1.61
CA GLU A 287 0.22 -7.95 -1.39
C GLU A 287 0.62 -7.32 -2.71
N GLU A 288 0.21 -6.10 -2.95
CA GLU A 288 0.51 -5.41 -4.20
C GLU A 288 1.98 -5.01 -4.30
N PHE A 289 2.55 -4.49 -3.22
CA PHE A 289 3.97 -4.14 -3.14
C PHE A 289 4.58 -4.55 -1.80
N GLY A 290 4.14 -3.97 -0.68
CA GLY A 290 4.68 -4.24 0.65
C GLY A 290 5.69 -3.20 1.12
N ILE A 291 5.28 -1.93 1.17
CA ILE A 291 6.12 -0.79 1.61
C ILE A 291 6.84 -1.10 2.93
N VAL A 292 6.16 -1.73 3.89
CA VAL A 292 6.74 -2.06 5.21
C VAL A 292 7.94 -3.02 5.14
N LEU A 293 8.02 -3.87 4.10
CA LEU A 293 9.20 -4.70 3.84
C LEU A 293 10.41 -3.81 3.50
N VAL A 294 10.20 -2.85 2.61
CA VAL A 294 11.25 -1.93 2.17
C VAL A 294 11.66 -1.01 3.32
N GLU A 295 10.71 -0.55 4.14
CA GLU A 295 11.00 0.23 5.36
C GLU A 295 11.91 -0.55 6.31
N ALA A 296 11.56 -1.80 6.64
CA ALA A 296 12.41 -2.65 7.48
C ALA A 296 13.80 -2.87 6.87
N MET A 297 13.86 -3.14 5.57
CA MET A 297 15.13 -3.29 4.83
C MET A 297 15.97 -2.01 4.86
N GLY A 298 15.35 -0.84 4.93
CA GLY A 298 16.02 0.45 5.10
C GLY A 298 16.86 0.53 6.39
N TYR A 299 16.46 -0.21 7.41
CA TYR A 299 17.24 -0.39 8.65
C TYR A 299 18.17 -1.61 8.61
N GLY A 300 18.34 -2.24 7.44
CA GLY A 300 19.12 -3.45 7.28
C GLY A 300 18.49 -4.69 7.94
N VAL A 301 17.18 -4.72 8.07
CA VAL A 301 16.43 -5.86 8.62
C VAL A 301 16.02 -6.78 7.47
N PRO A 302 16.59 -8.00 7.34
CA PRO A 302 16.20 -8.94 6.31
C PRO A 302 14.75 -9.39 6.48
N ALA A 303 14.05 -9.67 5.38
CA ALA A 303 12.67 -10.14 5.43
C ALA A 303 12.58 -11.65 5.31
N ILE A 304 11.69 -12.27 6.10
CA ILE A 304 11.26 -13.67 5.91
C ILE A 304 9.78 -13.60 5.58
N ALA A 305 9.46 -13.75 4.29
CA ALA A 305 8.17 -13.37 3.77
C ALA A 305 7.47 -14.50 2.99
N TYR A 306 6.14 -14.48 3.01
CA TYR A 306 5.34 -15.37 2.17
C TYR A 306 5.45 -14.93 0.71
N LYS A 307 5.73 -15.90 -0.16
CA LYS A 307 5.88 -15.68 -1.61
C LYS A 307 4.51 -15.46 -2.25
N SER A 308 4.00 -14.23 -2.18
CA SER A 308 2.68 -13.86 -2.73
C SER A 308 2.67 -12.43 -3.27
N GLY A 309 1.95 -12.20 -4.37
CA GLY A 309 1.83 -10.87 -4.97
C GLY A 309 3.18 -10.25 -5.34
N GLY A 310 3.36 -8.97 -5.01
CA GLY A 310 4.59 -8.21 -5.28
C GLY A 310 5.77 -8.49 -4.34
N VAL A 311 5.59 -9.30 -3.29
CA VAL A 311 6.68 -9.62 -2.34
C VAL A 311 7.95 -10.13 -3.01
N PRO A 312 7.91 -11.03 -4.03
CA PRO A 312 9.11 -11.49 -4.73
C PRO A 312 9.84 -10.42 -5.55
N GLU A 313 9.21 -9.27 -5.78
CA GLU A 313 9.85 -8.13 -6.44
C GLU A 313 10.87 -7.47 -5.51
N ILE A 314 10.59 -7.47 -4.19
CA ILE A 314 11.42 -6.88 -3.13
C ILE A 314 12.36 -7.91 -2.52
N VAL A 315 11.82 -9.06 -2.07
CA VAL A 315 12.57 -10.08 -1.37
C VAL A 315 13.17 -11.06 -2.38
N LYS A 316 14.51 -11.11 -2.44
CA LYS A 316 15.26 -12.08 -3.23
C LYS A 316 15.75 -13.19 -2.31
N ASP A 317 15.20 -14.40 -2.50
CA ASP A 317 15.45 -15.55 -1.61
C ASP A 317 16.96 -15.77 -1.44
N GLU A 318 17.41 -15.97 -0.21
CA GLU A 318 18.79 -16.18 0.22
C GLU A 318 19.76 -14.99 -0.04
N THR A 319 19.27 -13.88 -0.62
CA THR A 319 20.09 -12.70 -0.91
C THR A 319 19.86 -11.57 0.09
N ASN A 320 18.64 -11.08 0.21
CA ASN A 320 18.25 -9.99 1.14
C ASN A 320 17.16 -10.43 2.13
N GLY A 321 16.86 -11.73 2.16
CA GLY A 321 15.85 -12.35 3.00
C GLY A 321 15.53 -13.75 2.54
N PHE A 322 14.43 -14.31 3.04
CA PHE A 322 13.94 -15.62 2.68
C PHE A 322 12.47 -15.60 2.27
N LEU A 323 12.11 -16.44 1.30
CA LEU A 323 10.74 -16.63 0.85
C LEU A 323 10.22 -18.02 1.25
N PHE A 324 9.08 -18.07 1.93
CA PHE A 324 8.38 -19.33 2.18
C PHE A 324 7.17 -19.49 1.24
N ASN A 325 6.92 -20.74 0.80
CA ASN A 325 6.01 -21.01 -0.32
C ASN A 325 4.61 -21.52 0.11
N LYS A 326 4.46 -21.96 1.36
CA LYS A 326 3.17 -22.41 1.91
C LYS A 326 2.79 -21.50 3.06
N LEU A 327 1.55 -21.03 3.08
CA LEU A 327 1.02 -20.15 4.13
C LEU A 327 0.74 -20.95 5.41
N THR A 328 1.80 -21.50 6.00
CA THR A 328 1.75 -22.30 7.24
C THR A 328 2.87 -21.94 8.19
N PRO A 329 2.69 -22.10 9.51
CA PRO A 329 3.74 -21.90 10.49
C PRO A 329 4.99 -22.73 10.22
N GLU A 330 4.84 -23.97 9.76
CA GLU A 330 5.94 -24.90 9.46
C GLU A 330 6.84 -24.38 8.33
N SER A 331 6.24 -23.85 7.26
CA SER A 331 6.98 -23.29 6.12
C SER A 331 7.77 -22.03 6.52
N LEU A 332 7.19 -21.19 7.38
CA LEU A 332 7.87 -20.04 7.97
C LEU A 332 9.03 -20.50 8.87
N ILE A 333 8.78 -21.44 9.79
CA ILE A 333 9.78 -21.98 10.73
C ILE A 333 10.98 -22.56 9.97
N GLN A 334 10.74 -23.27 8.89
CA GLN A 334 11.83 -23.81 8.07
C GLN A 334 12.78 -22.72 7.55
N LYS A 335 12.24 -21.56 7.12
CA LYS A 335 13.05 -20.42 6.64
C LYS A 335 13.71 -19.67 7.80
N LEU A 336 13.05 -19.57 8.96
CA LEU A 336 13.65 -19.04 10.17
C LEU A 336 14.89 -19.84 10.59
N LYS A 337 14.81 -21.17 10.63
CA LYS A 337 15.93 -22.05 10.97
C LYS A 337 17.09 -21.90 9.96
N LYS A 338 16.78 -21.75 8.67
CA LYS A 338 17.82 -21.46 7.67
C LYS A 338 18.52 -20.12 7.96
N TYR A 339 17.75 -19.06 8.27
CA TYR A 339 18.32 -17.75 8.61
C TYR A 339 19.19 -17.81 9.87
N GLU A 340 18.75 -18.52 10.91
CA GLU A 340 19.48 -18.66 12.17
C GLU A 340 20.74 -19.52 12.04
N ALA A 341 20.78 -20.44 11.08
CA ALA A 341 21.94 -21.28 10.77
C ALA A 341 23.04 -20.53 9.99
N LEU A 342 22.77 -19.34 9.45
CA LEU A 342 23.78 -18.55 8.77
C LEU A 342 24.87 -18.06 9.72
N SER A 343 26.11 -18.02 9.26
CA SER A 343 27.22 -17.40 9.96
C SER A 343 26.97 -15.90 10.18
N LYS A 344 27.70 -15.28 11.09
CA LYS A 344 27.60 -13.83 11.33
C LYS A 344 27.96 -13.00 10.08
N GLU A 345 28.92 -13.48 9.30
CA GLU A 345 29.34 -12.88 8.05
C GLU A 345 28.20 -12.92 7.01
N GLU A 346 27.56 -14.06 6.85
CA GLU A 346 26.42 -14.22 5.92
C GLU A 346 25.22 -13.39 6.35
N GLN A 347 24.89 -13.36 7.65
CA GLN A 347 23.83 -12.48 8.19
C GLN A 347 24.17 -11.00 7.94
N THR A 348 25.43 -10.60 8.12
CA THR A 348 25.88 -9.22 7.84
C THR A 348 25.73 -8.88 6.36
N LYS A 349 26.17 -9.79 5.48
CA LYS A 349 26.01 -9.63 4.03
C LYS A 349 24.55 -9.47 3.64
N MET A 350 23.65 -10.29 4.20
CA MET A 350 22.21 -10.21 3.95
C MET A 350 21.62 -8.88 4.44
N LYS A 351 22.03 -8.37 5.61
CA LYS A 351 21.62 -7.06 6.14
C LYS A 351 22.06 -5.92 5.22
N LEU A 352 23.29 -5.93 4.74
CA LEU A 352 23.81 -4.95 3.78
C LEU A 352 23.04 -5.01 2.46
N GLN A 353 22.74 -6.20 1.97
CA GLN A 353 21.97 -6.37 0.74
C GLN A 353 20.52 -5.92 0.90
N SER A 354 19.90 -6.14 2.07
CA SER A 354 18.57 -5.60 2.41
C SER A 354 18.58 -4.07 2.33
N ARG A 355 19.57 -3.43 2.96
CA ARG A 355 19.74 -1.96 2.88
C ARG A 355 19.88 -1.48 1.45
N LYS A 356 20.78 -2.08 0.67
CA LYS A 356 21.03 -1.72 -0.73
C LYS A 356 19.74 -1.88 -1.57
N THR A 357 18.96 -2.94 -1.32
CA THR A 357 17.68 -3.13 -2.00
C THR A 357 16.71 -2.00 -1.68
N SER A 358 16.58 -1.59 -0.40
CA SER A 358 15.66 -0.51 -0.02
C SER A 358 15.98 0.82 -0.71
N GLU A 359 17.25 1.13 -0.93
CA GLU A 359 17.69 2.37 -1.57
C GLU A 359 17.18 2.53 -3.01
N THR A 360 16.90 1.42 -3.70
CA THR A 360 16.31 1.45 -5.05
C THR A 360 14.86 1.95 -5.06
N PHE A 361 14.20 2.02 -3.91
CA PHE A 361 12.82 2.48 -3.72
C PHE A 361 12.73 3.85 -3.02
N SER A 362 13.81 4.64 -3.04
CA SER A 362 13.86 5.96 -2.39
C SER A 362 12.88 6.97 -3.00
N GLU A 363 12.50 7.99 -2.20
CA GLU A 363 11.68 9.11 -2.68
C GLU A 363 12.31 9.82 -3.90
N GLU A 364 13.63 9.90 -3.97
CA GLU A 364 14.36 10.51 -5.08
C GLU A 364 14.22 9.69 -6.36
N THR A 365 14.36 8.36 -6.26
CA THR A 365 14.15 7.44 -7.38
C THR A 365 12.72 7.54 -7.90
N PHE A 366 11.74 7.58 -7.01
CA PHE A 366 10.33 7.76 -7.37
C PHE A 366 10.10 9.08 -8.10
N LYS A 367 10.59 10.20 -7.51
CA LYS A 367 10.48 11.54 -8.10
C LYS A 367 11.05 11.59 -9.52
N LYS A 368 12.27 11.06 -9.68
CA LYS A 368 12.94 11.03 -10.99
C LYS A 368 12.08 10.27 -12.01
N LYS A 369 11.65 9.05 -11.69
CA LYS A 369 10.86 8.21 -12.60
C LYS A 369 9.49 8.83 -12.97
N ILE A 370 8.83 9.49 -12.01
CA ILE A 370 7.55 10.19 -12.28
C ILE A 370 7.77 11.36 -13.22
N LEU A 371 8.81 12.19 -13.00
CA LEU A 371 9.09 13.33 -13.86
C LEU A 371 9.53 12.91 -15.27
N ASP A 372 10.43 11.92 -15.36
CA ASP A 372 10.87 11.37 -16.65
C ASP A 372 9.67 10.79 -17.43
N PHE A 373 8.79 10.07 -16.76
CA PHE A 373 7.59 9.51 -17.41
C PHE A 373 6.68 10.64 -17.93
N ILE A 374 6.36 11.63 -17.09
CA ILE A 374 5.50 12.76 -17.50
C ILE A 374 6.13 13.51 -18.67
N HIS A 375 7.44 13.76 -18.65
CA HIS A 375 8.14 14.42 -19.75
C HIS A 375 7.99 13.67 -21.08
N ASN A 376 8.11 12.34 -21.03
CA ASN A 376 8.04 11.49 -22.22
C ASN A 376 6.63 11.38 -22.81
N VAL A 377 5.57 11.56 -22.02
CA VAL A 377 4.17 11.40 -22.46
C VAL A 377 3.45 12.74 -22.63
N SER A 378 4.04 13.85 -22.19
CA SER A 378 3.47 15.18 -22.39
C SER A 378 3.57 15.58 -23.86
N PRO A 379 2.52 16.13 -24.47
CA PRO A 379 2.62 16.73 -25.80
C PRO A 379 3.68 17.83 -25.81
N GLN A 380 4.56 17.81 -26.79
CA GLN A 380 5.54 18.88 -27.01
C GLN A 380 4.88 20.19 -27.42
#